data_3212c302b103c638b0627f3bbc77f9b6
#
_entry.id   3212c302b103c638b0627f3bbc77f9b6
#
_cell.length_a   1.000
_cell.length_b   1.000
_cell.length_c   1.000
_cell.angle_alpha   90.00
_cell.angle_beta   90.00
_cell.angle_gamma   90.00
#
_symmetry.space_group_name_H-M   'P 1'
#
loop_
_entity.id
_entity.type
_entity.pdbx_description
1 polymer ?
#
loop_
_entity_poly.entity_id
_entity_poly.type
_entity_poly.pdbx_seq_one_letter_code
_entity_poly.pdbx_strand_id
1 'polypeptide(L)'
;MAAGLGSTVFVPSLAAEEKKLWAKSFLGKKGPTLVVEKWLGPEPKREGRWVLIDFWATWCPPCKKAIPELNAFHKRFGDQLVVIGISDEAEEVVRKMKVPTIEYFQAIAPGKRTYQEYEVKGIPHVVVLDPDGIVRWEGYPFLDGHELSAKVIEGLLPAKKG
;
A
#
# COMPACT_ATOMS: atom_id res chain seq x y z
N MET A 1 40.03 -40.74 -30.89
CA MET A 1 39.13 -39.58 -30.93
C MET A 1 37.99 -39.79 -29.93
N ALA A 2 38.07 -39.18 -28.77
CA ALA A 2 37.03 -39.29 -27.76
C ALA A 2 36.17 -37.98 -27.80
N ALA A 3 34.92 -38.13 -28.21
CA ALA A 3 33.97 -37.05 -28.20
C ALA A 3 33.40 -36.94 -26.75
N GLY A 4 33.75 -35.85 -26.06
CA GLY A 4 33.18 -35.51 -24.77
C GLY A 4 31.77 -35.00 -24.92
N LEU A 5 30.78 -35.76 -24.45
CA LEU A 5 29.42 -35.33 -24.27
C LEU A 5 29.35 -34.42 -23.03
N GLY A 6 29.37 -33.13 -23.23
CA GLY A 6 29.09 -32.13 -22.19
C GLY A 6 27.61 -32.18 -21.80
N SER A 7 27.32 -32.78 -20.67
CA SER A 7 26.00 -32.73 -20.05
C SER A 7 25.75 -31.29 -19.54
N THR A 8 24.99 -30.53 -20.29
CA THR A 8 24.42 -29.25 -19.79
C THR A 8 23.42 -29.54 -18.68
N VAL A 9 23.83 -29.33 -17.44
CA VAL A 9 22.91 -29.35 -16.31
C VAL A 9 21.97 -28.15 -16.45
N PHE A 10 20.74 -28.43 -16.82
CA PHE A 10 19.65 -27.44 -16.76
C PHE A 10 19.33 -27.21 -15.29
N VAL A 11 19.80 -26.10 -14.73
CA VAL A 11 19.38 -25.63 -13.42
C VAL A 11 18.05 -24.90 -13.66
N PRO A 12 16.90 -25.44 -13.17
CA PRO A 12 15.67 -24.66 -13.23
C PRO A 12 15.87 -23.39 -12.43
N SER A 13 15.78 -22.25 -13.08
CA SER A 13 15.64 -20.97 -12.43
C SER A 13 14.38 -21.07 -11.55
N LEU A 14 14.56 -20.98 -10.22
CA LEU A 14 13.46 -20.66 -9.31
C LEU A 14 12.98 -19.26 -9.70
N ALA A 15 12.06 -19.20 -10.66
CA ALA A 15 11.32 -17.98 -10.90
C ALA A 15 10.66 -17.64 -9.56
N ALA A 16 11.04 -16.50 -8.97
CA ALA A 16 10.36 -15.99 -7.81
C ALA A 16 8.86 -15.96 -8.15
N GLU A 17 8.03 -16.64 -7.36
CA GLU A 17 6.58 -16.62 -7.58
C GLU A 17 6.14 -15.16 -7.71
N GLU A 18 5.51 -14.83 -8.84
CA GLU A 18 5.01 -13.48 -9.05
C GLU A 18 4.03 -13.14 -7.93
N LYS A 19 4.31 -12.04 -7.23
CA LYS A 19 3.45 -11.52 -6.18
C LYS A 19 2.04 -11.32 -6.70
N LYS A 20 1.08 -12.04 -6.14
CA LYS A 20 -0.33 -11.90 -6.51
C LYS A 20 -0.84 -10.50 -6.16
N LEU A 21 -1.44 -9.82 -7.14
CA LEU A 21 -1.97 -8.48 -6.99
C LEU A 21 -3.45 -8.46 -7.44
N TRP A 22 -4.31 -7.80 -6.66
CA TRP A 22 -5.72 -7.56 -6.99
C TRP A 22 -5.97 -6.12 -7.44
N ALA A 23 -5.02 -5.57 -8.16
CA ALA A 23 -5.03 -4.23 -8.72
C ALA A 23 -4.07 -4.17 -9.91
N LYS A 24 -4.04 -3.06 -10.63
CA LYS A 24 -2.99 -2.81 -11.62
C LYS A 24 -1.68 -2.48 -10.93
N SER A 25 -0.59 -3.06 -11.42
CA SER A 25 0.75 -2.76 -10.89
C SER A 25 1.30 -1.45 -11.43
N PHE A 26 1.79 -0.63 -10.50
CA PHE A 26 2.55 0.58 -10.77
C PHE A 26 3.96 0.54 -10.15
N LEU A 27 4.39 -0.64 -9.68
CA LEU A 27 5.71 -0.78 -9.03
C LEU A 27 6.84 -0.23 -9.93
N GLY A 28 7.64 0.68 -9.36
CA GLY A 28 8.72 1.37 -10.09
C GLY A 28 8.27 2.45 -11.07
N LYS A 29 6.97 2.74 -11.14
CA LYS A 29 6.38 3.75 -12.02
C LYS A 29 5.65 4.81 -11.20
N LYS A 30 5.36 5.95 -11.83
CA LYS A 30 4.52 6.97 -11.21
C LYS A 30 3.11 6.42 -11.02
N GLY A 31 2.64 6.46 -9.77
CA GLY A 31 1.27 6.08 -9.44
C GLY A 31 0.26 7.14 -9.90
N PRO A 32 -1.00 6.74 -10.13
CA PRO A 32 -2.09 7.68 -10.34
C PRO A 32 -2.21 8.71 -9.21
N THR A 33 -2.63 9.91 -9.55
CA THR A 33 -2.87 10.96 -8.55
C THR A 33 -3.99 10.56 -7.60
N LEU A 34 -3.75 10.73 -6.30
CA LEU A 34 -4.78 10.54 -5.28
C LEU A 34 -5.85 11.62 -5.42
N VAL A 35 -7.05 11.23 -5.80
CA VAL A 35 -8.23 12.09 -5.85
C VAL A 35 -9.14 11.77 -4.68
N VAL A 36 -9.32 12.73 -3.80
CA VAL A 36 -10.16 12.65 -2.60
C VAL A 36 -11.38 13.53 -2.80
N GLU A 37 -12.56 12.99 -2.54
CA GLU A 37 -13.79 13.81 -2.59
C GLU A 37 -13.99 14.57 -1.27
N LYS A 38 -13.64 13.93 -0.14
CA LYS A 38 -13.72 14.57 1.16
C LYS A 38 -12.69 13.97 2.14
N TRP A 39 -12.00 14.83 2.86
CA TRP A 39 -11.22 14.45 4.04
C TRP A 39 -12.14 14.36 5.26
N LEU A 40 -11.97 13.31 6.08
CA LEU A 40 -12.75 13.13 7.32
C LEU A 40 -12.07 13.77 8.54
N GLY A 41 -11.08 14.57 8.32
CA GLY A 41 -10.29 15.34 9.25
C GLY A 41 -9.41 16.32 8.49
N PRO A 42 -8.29 16.78 9.07
CA PRO A 42 -7.38 17.68 8.37
C PRO A 42 -6.75 16.99 7.16
N GLU A 43 -6.61 17.72 6.06
CA GLU A 43 -5.85 17.25 4.90
C GLU A 43 -4.35 17.23 5.25
N PRO A 44 -3.64 16.11 5.03
CA PRO A 44 -2.21 16.04 5.30
C PRO A 44 -1.39 16.80 4.24
N LYS A 45 -0.30 17.40 4.69
CA LYS A 45 0.75 17.90 3.78
C LYS A 45 1.53 16.71 3.23
N ARG A 46 1.55 16.54 1.92
CA ARG A 46 2.17 15.39 1.23
C ARG A 46 3.42 15.74 0.44
N GLU A 47 3.61 17.02 0.11
CA GLU A 47 4.72 17.49 -0.70
C GLU A 47 6.07 17.12 -0.06
N GLY A 48 6.93 16.46 -0.84
CA GLY A 48 8.27 16.04 -0.41
C GLY A 48 8.27 14.90 0.61
N ARG A 49 7.14 14.22 0.82
CA ARG A 49 6.99 13.14 1.79
C ARG A 49 6.62 11.83 1.11
N TRP A 50 6.97 10.74 1.75
CA TRP A 50 6.45 9.42 1.40
C TRP A 50 4.96 9.36 1.74
N VAL A 51 4.20 8.63 0.93
CA VAL A 51 2.76 8.47 1.11
C VAL A 51 2.40 6.99 1.05
N LEU A 52 1.67 6.51 2.05
CA LEU A 52 1.02 5.20 2.05
C LEU A 52 -0.48 5.42 1.86
N ILE A 53 -1.04 4.80 0.84
CA ILE A 53 -2.48 4.79 0.55
C ILE A 53 -3.01 3.40 0.85
N ASP A 54 -3.96 3.31 1.77
CA ASP A 54 -4.71 2.09 2.09
C ASP A 54 -6.13 2.18 1.52
N PHE A 55 -6.44 1.31 0.55
CA PHE A 55 -7.79 1.14 0.02
C PHE A 55 -8.55 0.16 0.89
N TRP A 56 -9.58 0.63 1.57
CA TRP A 56 -10.27 -0.13 2.61
C TRP A 56 -11.80 0.11 2.62
N ALA A 57 -12.53 -0.68 3.41
CA ALA A 57 -13.95 -0.47 3.69
C ALA A 57 -14.34 -0.99 5.08
N THR A 58 -15.41 -0.47 5.63
CA THR A 58 -15.91 -0.85 6.97
C THR A 58 -16.39 -2.30 7.05
N TRP A 59 -16.86 -2.86 5.94
CA TRP A 59 -17.34 -4.25 5.84
C TRP A 59 -16.24 -5.28 5.62
N CYS A 60 -15.00 -4.86 5.46
CA CYS A 60 -13.85 -5.70 5.08
C CYS A 60 -13.07 -6.14 6.33
N PRO A 61 -13.19 -7.41 6.79
CA PRO A 61 -12.49 -7.88 7.99
C PRO A 61 -10.96 -7.76 7.93
N PRO A 62 -10.27 -8.17 6.84
CA PRO A 62 -8.82 -8.00 6.75
C PRO A 62 -8.40 -6.52 6.67
N CYS A 63 -9.23 -5.63 6.13
CA CYS A 63 -8.98 -4.19 6.18
C CYS A 63 -8.95 -3.69 7.63
N LYS A 64 -9.95 -4.08 8.43
CA LYS A 64 -9.99 -3.73 9.85
C LYS A 64 -8.83 -4.31 10.65
N LYS A 65 -8.37 -5.51 10.28
CA LYS A 65 -7.18 -6.13 10.88
C LYS A 65 -5.91 -5.32 10.61
N ALA A 66 -5.81 -4.64 9.47
CA ALA A 66 -4.65 -3.82 9.10
C ALA A 66 -4.57 -2.51 9.89
N ILE A 67 -5.69 -1.97 10.38
CA ILE A 67 -5.75 -0.65 11.02
C ILE A 67 -4.76 -0.48 12.19
N PRO A 68 -4.63 -1.40 13.15
CA PRO A 68 -3.67 -1.25 14.25
C PRO A 68 -2.22 -1.12 13.77
N GLU A 69 -1.83 -1.85 12.73
CA GLU A 69 -0.48 -1.76 12.17
C GLU A 69 -0.28 -0.44 11.41
N LEU A 70 -1.27 0.00 10.65
CA LEU A 70 -1.24 1.30 9.98
C LEU A 70 -1.21 2.47 10.98
N ASN A 71 -1.91 2.37 12.11
CA ASN A 71 -1.78 3.30 13.23
C ASN A 71 -0.33 3.33 13.77
N ALA A 72 0.30 2.16 13.93
CA ALA A 72 1.68 2.07 14.37
C ALA A 72 2.65 2.70 13.36
N PHE A 73 2.44 2.52 12.06
CA PHE A 73 3.23 3.18 11.01
C PHE A 73 3.06 4.70 11.06
N HIS A 74 1.83 5.17 11.19
CA HIS A 74 1.54 6.60 11.32
C HIS A 74 2.26 7.22 12.52
N LYS A 75 2.21 6.56 13.67
CA LYS A 75 2.87 7.03 14.88
C LYS A 75 4.41 6.99 14.79
N ARG A 76 4.96 5.90 14.24
CA ARG A 76 6.41 5.67 14.20
C ARG A 76 7.12 6.44 13.11
N PHE A 77 6.51 6.53 11.93
CA PHE A 77 7.11 7.08 10.73
C PHE A 77 6.52 8.41 10.28
N GLY A 78 5.62 9.00 11.08
CA GLY A 78 4.85 10.18 10.71
C GLY A 78 5.66 11.42 10.32
N ASP A 79 6.96 11.48 10.67
CA ASP A 79 7.86 12.54 10.21
C ASP A 79 8.22 12.43 8.73
N GLN A 80 8.22 11.21 8.18
CA GLN A 80 8.64 10.91 6.81
C GLN A 80 7.51 10.35 5.95
N LEU A 81 6.55 9.63 6.56
CA LEU A 81 5.48 8.89 5.91
C LEU A 81 4.11 9.45 6.29
N VAL A 82 3.33 9.82 5.28
CA VAL A 82 1.91 10.16 5.43
C VAL A 82 1.09 8.91 5.19
N VAL A 83 0.34 8.44 6.18
CA VAL A 83 -0.56 7.29 6.06
C VAL A 83 -1.98 7.79 5.82
N ILE A 84 -2.61 7.33 4.74
CA ILE A 84 -3.95 7.74 4.30
C ILE A 84 -4.79 6.51 4.03
N GLY A 85 -5.91 6.38 4.75
CA GLY A 85 -6.97 5.43 4.38
C GLY A 85 -7.97 6.10 3.46
N ILE A 86 -8.31 5.44 2.35
CA ILE A 86 -9.35 5.90 1.42
C ILE A 86 -10.43 4.82 1.28
N SER A 87 -11.68 5.19 1.54
CA SER A 87 -12.85 4.34 1.36
C SER A 87 -13.74 4.87 0.25
N ASP A 88 -14.36 3.98 -0.52
CA ASP A 88 -15.37 4.31 -1.52
C ASP A 88 -16.79 4.38 -0.95
N GLU A 89 -16.91 4.27 0.38
CA GLU A 89 -18.17 4.35 1.11
C GLU A 89 -18.58 5.81 1.39
N ALA A 90 -19.85 6.01 1.68
CA ALA A 90 -20.37 7.30 2.13
C ALA A 90 -19.83 7.68 3.51
N GLU A 91 -19.73 8.98 3.79
CA GLU A 91 -19.19 9.51 5.04
C GLU A 91 -19.86 8.94 6.29
N GLU A 92 -21.18 8.90 6.31
CA GLU A 92 -21.94 8.40 7.45
C GLU A 92 -21.67 6.93 7.76
N VAL A 93 -21.36 6.11 6.74
CA VAL A 93 -21.00 4.71 6.90
C VAL A 93 -19.64 4.59 7.58
N VAL A 94 -18.64 5.32 7.08
CA VAL A 94 -17.30 5.31 7.66
C VAL A 94 -17.30 5.85 9.08
N ARG A 95 -18.02 6.94 9.35
CA ARG A 95 -18.10 7.56 10.68
C ARG A 95 -18.84 6.73 11.73
N LYS A 96 -19.71 5.80 11.30
CA LYS A 96 -20.37 4.85 12.22
C LYS A 96 -19.40 3.80 12.78
N MET A 97 -18.34 3.47 12.06
CA MET A 97 -17.34 2.53 12.56
C MET A 97 -16.51 3.19 13.68
N LYS A 98 -16.62 2.65 14.91
CA LYS A 98 -15.89 3.15 16.07
C LYS A 98 -14.73 2.25 16.48
N VAL A 99 -14.76 0.99 16.08
CA VAL A 99 -13.76 -0.03 16.41
C VAL A 99 -13.41 -0.82 15.14
N PRO A 100 -12.11 -0.96 14.83
CA PRO A 100 -10.96 -0.31 15.45
C PRO A 100 -10.91 1.20 15.20
N THR A 101 -10.27 1.95 16.10
CA THR A 101 -10.04 3.40 15.93
C THR A 101 -8.94 3.63 14.89
N ILE A 102 -9.19 4.55 13.96
CA ILE A 102 -8.20 4.98 12.95
C ILE A 102 -7.55 6.28 13.43
N GLU A 103 -6.23 6.27 13.57
CA GLU A 103 -5.43 7.41 14.05
C GLU A 103 -4.71 8.16 12.91
N TYR A 104 -4.62 7.54 11.72
CA TYR A 104 -4.06 8.14 10.52
C TYR A 104 -5.09 8.94 9.73
N PHE A 105 -4.64 9.62 8.67
CA PHE A 105 -5.50 10.46 7.83
C PHE A 105 -6.54 9.62 7.08
N GLN A 106 -7.78 10.10 7.07
CA GLN A 106 -8.90 9.40 6.46
C GLN A 106 -9.56 10.26 5.38
N ALA A 107 -9.85 9.63 4.25
CA ALA A 107 -10.53 10.23 3.12
C ALA A 107 -11.62 9.31 2.60
N ILE A 108 -12.60 9.89 1.92
CA ILE A 108 -13.61 9.15 1.17
C ILE A 108 -13.62 9.59 -0.30
N ALA A 109 -13.95 8.64 -1.15
CA ALA A 109 -14.08 8.82 -2.59
C ALA A 109 -15.23 7.96 -3.15
N PRO A 110 -16.52 8.27 -2.83
CA PRO A 110 -17.66 7.48 -3.31
C PRO A 110 -17.73 7.38 -4.83
N GLY A 111 -17.23 8.37 -5.58
CA GLY A 111 -17.11 8.34 -7.04
C GLY A 111 -16.04 7.39 -7.56
N LYS A 112 -15.26 6.75 -6.69
CA LYS A 112 -14.30 5.67 -7.00
C LYS A 112 -13.16 6.03 -7.98
N ARG A 113 -12.90 7.30 -8.27
CA ARG A 113 -11.91 7.67 -9.27
C ARG A 113 -10.52 7.09 -8.98
N THR A 114 -10.01 7.26 -7.78
CA THR A 114 -8.71 6.70 -7.40
C THR A 114 -8.71 5.17 -7.45
N TYR A 115 -9.80 4.51 -7.01
CA TYR A 115 -9.96 3.07 -7.13
C TYR A 115 -9.89 2.58 -8.58
N GLN A 116 -10.54 3.31 -9.49
CA GLN A 116 -10.57 2.97 -10.93
C GLN A 116 -9.21 3.18 -11.59
N GLU A 117 -8.50 4.26 -11.27
CA GLU A 117 -7.19 4.56 -11.82
C GLU A 117 -6.12 3.54 -11.39
N TYR A 118 -6.20 3.05 -10.14
CA TYR A 118 -5.36 1.94 -9.64
C TYR A 118 -5.91 0.56 -10.03
N GLU A 119 -7.08 0.49 -10.67
CA GLU A 119 -7.79 -0.75 -11.01
C GLU A 119 -7.89 -1.70 -9.80
N VAL A 120 -8.28 -1.16 -8.64
CA VAL A 120 -8.43 -1.94 -7.40
C VAL A 120 -9.63 -2.86 -7.52
N LYS A 121 -9.37 -4.18 -7.51
CA LYS A 121 -10.39 -5.25 -7.61
C LYS A 121 -10.60 -5.99 -6.30
N GLY A 122 -9.69 -5.83 -5.35
CA GLY A 122 -9.76 -6.45 -4.04
C GLY A 122 -9.10 -5.59 -2.98
N ILE A 123 -9.67 -5.60 -1.79
CA ILE A 123 -9.18 -4.84 -0.62
C ILE A 123 -8.92 -5.77 0.57
N PRO A 124 -8.01 -5.42 1.50
CA PRO A 124 -7.17 -4.21 1.46
C PRO A 124 -6.15 -4.24 0.32
N HIS A 125 -5.93 -3.11 -0.30
CA HIS A 125 -4.83 -2.88 -1.22
C HIS A 125 -4.04 -1.68 -0.72
N VAL A 126 -2.74 -1.82 -0.60
CA VAL A 126 -1.87 -0.75 -0.11
C VAL A 126 -0.86 -0.37 -1.17
N VAL A 127 -0.59 0.92 -1.29
CA VAL A 127 0.43 1.47 -2.19
C VAL A 127 1.32 2.42 -1.38
N VAL A 128 2.63 2.27 -1.50
CA VAL A 128 3.60 3.18 -0.89
C VAL A 128 4.37 3.91 -1.99
N LEU A 129 4.27 5.24 -1.97
CA LEU A 129 4.89 6.13 -2.95
C LEU A 129 6.01 6.94 -2.31
N ASP A 130 7.09 7.13 -3.05
CA ASP A 130 8.15 8.05 -2.66
C ASP A 130 7.75 9.53 -2.91
N PRO A 131 8.58 10.51 -2.50
CA PRO A 131 8.28 11.94 -2.70
C PRO A 131 8.10 12.37 -4.16
N ASP A 132 8.62 11.60 -5.12
CA ASP A 132 8.42 11.84 -6.56
C ASP A 132 7.15 11.18 -7.11
N GLY A 133 6.40 10.48 -6.25
CA GLY A 133 5.17 9.77 -6.62
C GLY A 133 5.42 8.43 -7.31
N ILE A 134 6.63 7.86 -7.18
CA ILE A 134 6.96 6.54 -7.71
C ILE A 134 6.54 5.48 -6.71
N VAL A 135 5.80 4.47 -7.17
CA VAL A 135 5.38 3.35 -6.33
C VAL A 135 6.58 2.48 -5.98
N ARG A 136 6.84 2.33 -4.68
CA ARG A 136 7.95 1.55 -4.14
C ARG A 136 7.52 0.26 -3.46
N TRP A 137 6.27 0.18 -3.07
CA TRP A 137 5.62 -1.03 -2.59
C TRP A 137 4.13 -1.00 -2.93
N GLU A 138 3.56 -2.16 -3.25
CA GLU A 138 2.12 -2.30 -3.51
C GLU A 138 1.65 -3.71 -3.20
N GLY A 139 0.40 -3.87 -2.79
CA GLY A 139 -0.22 -5.18 -2.68
C GLY A 139 -1.15 -5.37 -1.49
N TYR A 140 -1.49 -6.63 -1.26
CA TYR A 140 -2.23 -7.09 -0.09
C TYR A 140 -1.27 -7.16 1.11
N PRO A 141 -1.52 -6.42 2.21
CA PRO A 141 -0.51 -6.23 3.27
C PRO A 141 -0.20 -7.50 4.08
N PHE A 142 -1.03 -8.54 3.99
CA PHE A 142 -0.86 -9.82 4.68
C PHE A 142 -0.51 -10.97 3.74
N LEU A 143 -0.09 -10.70 2.51
CA LEU A 143 0.30 -11.76 1.58
C LEU A 143 1.55 -12.46 2.10
N ASP A 144 1.46 -13.76 2.30
CA ASP A 144 2.54 -14.59 2.84
C ASP A 144 3.84 -14.42 2.02
N GLY A 145 4.95 -14.15 2.72
CA GLY A 145 6.24 -13.83 2.10
C GLY A 145 6.34 -12.44 1.46
N HIS A 146 5.29 -11.64 1.49
CA HIS A 146 5.23 -10.29 0.91
C HIS A 146 4.52 -9.28 1.84
N GLU A 147 4.54 -9.55 3.14
CA GLU A 147 3.83 -8.74 4.13
C GLU A 147 4.40 -7.32 4.20
N LEU A 148 3.50 -6.36 4.39
CA LEU A 148 3.87 -4.98 4.68
C LEU A 148 4.14 -4.84 6.19
N SER A 149 5.39 -4.91 6.58
CA SER A 149 5.81 -4.79 7.98
C SER A 149 6.54 -3.46 8.25
N ALA A 150 6.72 -3.12 9.54
CA ALA A 150 7.54 -1.98 9.93
C ALA A 150 8.97 -2.09 9.35
N LYS A 151 9.54 -3.30 9.30
CA LYS A 151 10.86 -3.55 8.70
C LYS A 151 10.89 -3.22 7.20
N VAL A 152 9.82 -3.55 6.47
CA VAL A 152 9.68 -3.19 5.05
C VAL A 152 9.61 -1.68 4.89
N ILE A 153 8.80 -0.99 5.69
CA ILE A 153 8.72 0.48 5.66
C ILE A 153 10.08 1.12 6.00
N GLU A 154 10.78 0.64 7.03
CA GLU A 154 12.13 1.12 7.37
C GLU A 154 13.12 0.97 6.22
N GLY A 155 13.05 -0.16 5.50
CA GLY A 155 13.91 -0.41 4.33
C GLY A 155 13.62 0.50 3.13
N LEU A 156 12.40 1.02 3.02
CA LEU A 156 12.00 1.97 1.97
C LEU A 156 12.39 3.41 2.30
N LEU A 157 12.17 3.82 3.54
CA LEU A 157 12.41 5.20 3.97
C LEU A 157 13.91 5.52 4.05
N PRO A 158 14.31 6.76 3.72
CA PRO A 158 15.68 7.19 3.93
C PRO A 158 16.01 7.18 5.43
N ALA A 159 17.29 6.90 5.76
CA ALA A 159 17.76 6.98 7.13
C ALA A 159 17.47 8.38 7.71
N LYS A 160 16.97 8.43 8.96
CA LYS A 160 16.79 9.71 9.65
C LYS A 160 18.16 10.38 9.75
N LYS A 161 18.29 11.61 9.23
CA LYS A 161 19.43 12.46 9.53
C LYS A 161 19.35 12.81 11.02
N GLY A 162 20.36 12.38 11.77
CA GLY A 162 20.51 12.70 13.17
C GLY A 162 20.71 14.19 13.41
#